data_bbe8640b5842e6604123300049e88adb
#
_entry.id   bbe8640b5842e6604123300049e88adb
#
_cell.length_a   1.000
_cell.length_b   1.000
_cell.length_c   1.000
_cell.angle_alpha   90.00
_cell.angle_beta   90.00
_cell.angle_gamma   90.00
#
_symmetry.space_group_name_H-M   'P 1'
#
loop_
_entity.id
_entity.type
_entity.pdbx_description
1 polymer ?
#
loop_
_entity_poly.entity_id
_entity_poly.type
_entity_poly.pdbx_seq_one_letter_code
_entity_poly.pdbx_strand_id
1 'polypeptide(L)'
;ESLELHRLFRKMLDANVHHVVLEVSSQALRHNRVDGIPFEVVAFTNLSEDHIGPGEHPDFEDYKNAKHRLFVDYQAREMIYNADDDTSEFMRTGFGGHQTSYGIERAADYHGTALAQFRSETALGIDFLCEHGGSSTAVRVLSPGEFSASDALCAIALCGAFGVSPAQAAQTLAHTPVQGRF
;
A
#
# COMPACT_ATOMS: atom_id res chain seq x y z
N GLU A 1 -18.17 -15.57 -3.38
CA GLU A 1 -17.21 -14.62 -2.81
C GLU A 1 -17.40 -13.20 -3.38
N SER A 2 -17.39 -12.99 -4.72
CA SER A 2 -17.63 -11.67 -5.32
C SER A 2 -18.98 -11.07 -4.89
N LEU A 3 -20.05 -11.86 -4.94
CA LEU A 3 -21.39 -11.42 -4.51
C LEU A 3 -21.43 -11.00 -3.03
N GLU A 4 -20.69 -11.70 -2.17
CA GLU A 4 -20.63 -11.36 -0.74
C GLU A 4 -19.87 -10.05 -0.50
N LEU A 5 -18.81 -9.80 -1.26
CA LEU A 5 -18.07 -8.53 -1.23
C LEU A 5 -18.98 -7.36 -1.65
N HIS A 6 -19.75 -7.50 -2.72
CA HIS A 6 -20.71 -6.48 -3.13
C HIS A 6 -21.83 -6.26 -2.11
N ARG A 7 -22.31 -7.32 -1.44
CA ARG A 7 -23.26 -7.20 -0.32
C ARG A 7 -22.66 -6.44 0.85
N LEU A 8 -21.39 -6.68 1.17
CA LEU A 8 -20.68 -5.95 2.21
C LEU A 8 -20.56 -4.46 1.86
N PHE A 9 -20.16 -4.14 0.63
CA PHE A 9 -20.12 -2.75 0.17
C PHE A 9 -21.49 -2.06 0.23
N ARG A 10 -22.57 -2.79 -0.09
CA ARG A 10 -23.91 -2.25 0.08
C ARG A 10 -24.22 -1.90 1.54
N LYS A 11 -23.89 -2.79 2.48
CA LYS A 11 -24.03 -2.53 3.92
C LYS A 11 -23.17 -1.35 4.39
N MET A 12 -21.93 -1.23 3.88
CA MET A 12 -21.06 -0.09 4.19
C MET A 12 -21.66 1.23 3.68
N LEU A 13 -22.18 1.23 2.47
CA LEU A 13 -22.87 2.40 1.90
C LEU A 13 -24.10 2.79 2.72
N ASP A 14 -24.93 1.83 3.12
CA ASP A 14 -26.11 2.05 3.97
C ASP A 14 -25.75 2.57 5.37
N ALA A 15 -24.53 2.22 5.85
CA ALA A 15 -23.94 2.72 7.09
C ALA A 15 -23.15 4.04 6.91
N ASN A 16 -23.26 4.69 5.74
CA ASN A 16 -22.58 5.95 5.41
C ASN A 16 -21.04 5.88 5.50
N VAL A 17 -20.44 4.73 5.14
CA VAL A 17 -18.99 4.60 5.01
C VAL A 17 -18.53 5.28 3.71
N HIS A 18 -17.59 6.21 3.81
CA HIS A 18 -17.12 7.01 2.67
C HIS A 18 -15.83 6.46 2.05
N HIS A 19 -15.00 5.76 2.82
CA HIS A 19 -13.72 5.23 2.37
C HIS A 19 -13.58 3.76 2.78
N VAL A 20 -13.09 2.95 1.86
CA VAL A 20 -12.82 1.53 2.09
C VAL A 20 -11.40 1.24 1.61
N VAL A 21 -10.63 0.58 2.45
CA VAL A 21 -9.32 0.03 2.07
C VAL A 21 -9.48 -1.48 1.94
N LEU A 22 -9.02 -2.01 0.81
CA LEU A 22 -9.16 -3.43 0.48
C LEU A 22 -7.81 -4.00 0.08
N GLU A 23 -7.38 -5.07 0.73
CA GLU A 23 -6.27 -5.88 0.25
C GLU A 23 -6.74 -6.77 -0.90
N VAL A 24 -6.04 -6.68 -2.05
CA VAL A 24 -6.39 -7.45 -3.26
C VAL A 24 -5.29 -8.47 -3.53
N SER A 25 -5.58 -9.74 -3.26
CA SER A 25 -4.65 -10.83 -3.53
C SER A 25 -4.59 -11.18 -5.02
N SER A 26 -3.48 -11.79 -5.47
CA SER A 26 -3.34 -12.31 -6.82
C SER A 26 -4.44 -13.32 -7.18
N GLN A 27 -4.87 -14.15 -6.22
CA GLN A 27 -5.98 -15.08 -6.39
C GLN A 27 -7.33 -14.36 -6.55
N ALA A 28 -7.52 -13.22 -5.88
CA ALA A 28 -8.73 -12.42 -6.07
C ALA A 28 -8.82 -11.88 -7.51
N LEU A 29 -7.70 -11.44 -8.08
CA LEU A 29 -7.61 -10.99 -9.47
C LEU A 29 -7.77 -12.14 -10.46
N ARG A 30 -7.09 -13.27 -10.22
CA ARG A 30 -7.17 -14.45 -11.08
C ARG A 30 -8.62 -15.00 -11.19
N HIS A 31 -9.37 -14.95 -10.10
CA HIS A 31 -10.74 -15.42 -10.02
C HIS A 31 -11.80 -14.32 -10.19
N ASN A 32 -11.41 -13.14 -10.63
CA ASN A 32 -12.28 -11.99 -10.88
C ASN A 32 -13.19 -11.64 -9.68
N ARG A 33 -12.68 -11.81 -8.44
CA ARG A 33 -13.46 -11.59 -7.21
C ARG A 33 -13.75 -10.12 -6.93
N VAL A 34 -12.95 -9.23 -7.52
CA VAL A 34 -13.05 -7.77 -7.36
C VAL A 34 -13.57 -7.07 -8.61
N ASP A 35 -14.06 -7.81 -9.60
CA ASP A 35 -14.62 -7.24 -10.82
C ASP A 35 -15.83 -6.35 -10.50
N GLY A 36 -15.90 -5.21 -11.22
CA GLY A 36 -16.94 -4.22 -11.03
C GLY A 36 -16.73 -3.28 -9.84
N ILE A 37 -15.61 -3.40 -9.10
CA ILE A 37 -15.25 -2.44 -8.05
C ILE A 37 -14.47 -1.27 -8.70
N PRO A 38 -14.97 -0.03 -8.59
CA PRO A 38 -14.24 1.14 -9.05
C PRO A 38 -13.17 1.52 -8.01
N PHE A 39 -11.94 1.12 -8.22
CA PHE A 39 -10.82 1.58 -7.38
C PHE A 39 -10.48 3.03 -7.71
N GLU A 40 -10.50 3.91 -6.72
CA GLU A 40 -10.07 5.30 -6.85
C GLU A 40 -8.53 5.40 -6.88
N VAL A 41 -7.88 4.68 -5.96
CA VAL A 41 -6.43 4.59 -5.85
C VAL A 41 -6.04 3.12 -5.70
N VAL A 42 -4.98 2.71 -6.36
CA VAL A 42 -4.36 1.38 -6.22
C VAL A 42 -2.95 1.53 -5.67
N ALA A 43 -2.49 0.57 -4.89
CA ALA A 43 -1.14 0.59 -4.33
C ALA A 43 -0.39 -0.70 -4.61
N PHE A 44 0.90 -0.56 -4.91
CA PHE A 44 1.85 -1.65 -5.01
C PHE A 44 2.91 -1.52 -3.92
N THR A 45 3.00 -2.51 -3.05
CA THR A 45 3.94 -2.52 -1.93
C THR A 45 5.23 -3.25 -2.24
N ASN A 46 5.14 -4.52 -2.60
CA ASN A 46 6.28 -5.36 -2.96
C ASN A 46 5.82 -6.63 -3.67
N LEU A 47 6.78 -7.32 -4.29
CA LEU A 47 6.59 -8.65 -4.84
C LEU A 47 7.83 -9.51 -4.57
N SER A 48 7.64 -10.60 -3.85
CA SER A 48 8.61 -11.67 -3.66
C SER A 48 8.03 -13.00 -4.12
N GLU A 49 8.88 -13.99 -4.34
CA GLU A 49 8.43 -15.34 -4.67
C GLU A 49 7.60 -15.91 -3.52
N ASP A 50 6.31 -16.04 -3.76
CA ASP A 50 5.33 -16.60 -2.84
C ASP A 50 4.12 -17.12 -3.63
N HIS A 51 3.25 -17.92 -3.00
CA HIS A 51 2.05 -18.43 -3.64
C HIS A 51 2.30 -19.24 -4.92
N ILE A 52 3.43 -19.95 -5.01
CA ILE A 52 3.79 -20.82 -6.13
C ILE A 52 3.64 -22.27 -5.68
N GLY A 53 2.72 -23.02 -6.30
CA GLY A 53 2.49 -24.43 -5.95
C GLY A 53 1.13 -24.98 -6.39
N PRO A 54 0.84 -26.23 -6.02
CA PRO A 54 -0.42 -26.88 -6.36
C PRO A 54 -1.63 -26.12 -5.80
N GLY A 55 -2.51 -25.68 -6.69
CA GLY A 55 -3.71 -24.88 -6.32
C GLY A 55 -3.48 -23.39 -6.21
N GLU A 56 -2.26 -22.92 -6.40
CA GLU A 56 -1.86 -21.52 -6.44
C GLU A 56 -1.38 -21.13 -7.85
N HIS A 57 -0.29 -20.36 -7.96
CA HIS A 57 0.30 -20.00 -9.24
C HIS A 57 1.29 -21.09 -9.70
N PRO A 58 1.34 -21.42 -11.00
CA PRO A 58 2.28 -22.41 -11.52
C PRO A 58 3.74 -21.93 -11.43
N ASP A 59 3.98 -20.63 -11.55
CA ASP A 59 5.29 -20.00 -11.49
C ASP A 59 5.21 -18.52 -11.08
N PHE A 60 6.37 -17.90 -10.91
CA PHE A 60 6.47 -16.50 -10.52
C PHE A 60 5.94 -15.53 -11.58
N GLU A 61 6.08 -15.86 -12.85
CA GLU A 61 5.56 -15.00 -13.94
C GLU A 61 4.03 -14.95 -13.93
N ASP A 62 3.36 -16.08 -13.73
CA ASP A 62 1.88 -16.12 -13.59
C ASP A 62 1.45 -15.33 -12.35
N TYR A 63 2.15 -15.46 -11.22
CA TYR A 63 1.88 -14.70 -10.00
C TYR A 63 2.05 -13.19 -10.21
N LYS A 64 3.16 -12.77 -10.80
CA LYS A 64 3.47 -11.38 -11.14
C LYS A 64 2.42 -10.79 -12.10
N ASN A 65 2.10 -11.52 -13.16
CA ASN A 65 1.09 -11.10 -14.13
C ASN A 65 -0.32 -11.01 -13.50
N ALA A 66 -0.67 -11.94 -12.61
CA ALA A 66 -1.94 -11.87 -11.89
C ALA A 66 -2.05 -10.61 -11.03
N LYS A 67 -0.99 -10.24 -10.29
CA LYS A 67 -0.97 -8.97 -9.53
C LYS A 67 -1.01 -7.73 -10.42
N HIS A 68 -0.32 -7.76 -11.55
CA HIS A 68 -0.27 -6.65 -12.52
C HIS A 68 -1.66 -6.28 -13.05
N ARG A 69 -2.59 -7.22 -13.14
CA ARG A 69 -3.98 -6.97 -13.55
C ARG A 69 -4.67 -5.87 -12.75
N LEU A 70 -4.35 -5.70 -11.47
CA LEU A 70 -4.91 -4.62 -10.66
C LEU A 70 -4.63 -3.23 -11.26
N PHE A 71 -3.49 -3.08 -11.91
CA PHE A 71 -3.02 -1.80 -12.44
C PHE A 71 -3.43 -1.54 -13.88
N VAL A 72 -3.76 -2.59 -14.65
CA VAL A 72 -4.12 -2.45 -16.07
C VAL A 72 -5.59 -2.72 -16.37
N ASP A 73 -6.24 -3.62 -15.64
CA ASP A 73 -7.64 -3.99 -15.89
C ASP A 73 -8.62 -3.03 -15.17
N TYR A 74 -8.18 -2.38 -14.07
CA TYR A 74 -9.00 -1.49 -13.24
C TYR A 74 -8.53 -0.05 -13.41
N GLN A 75 -9.37 0.81 -13.96
CA GLN A 75 -9.06 2.20 -14.32
C GLN A 75 -9.04 3.11 -13.09
N ALA A 76 -8.07 2.92 -12.19
CA ALA A 76 -7.88 3.79 -11.04
C ALA A 76 -7.32 5.17 -11.46
N ARG A 77 -7.67 6.22 -10.72
CA ARG A 77 -7.17 7.58 -10.95
C ARG A 77 -5.68 7.68 -10.67
N GLU A 78 -5.21 6.97 -9.64
CA GLU A 78 -3.83 7.08 -9.14
C GLU A 78 -3.28 5.73 -8.69
N MET A 79 -2.00 5.52 -8.94
CA MET A 79 -1.21 4.41 -8.46
C MET A 79 -0.13 4.90 -7.51
N ILE A 80 -0.11 4.35 -6.29
CA ILE A 80 0.99 4.52 -5.33
C ILE A 80 1.91 3.31 -5.47
N TYR A 81 3.23 3.50 -5.62
CA TYR A 81 4.13 2.38 -5.80
C TYR A 81 5.43 2.51 -5.02
N ASN A 82 5.96 1.38 -4.59
CA ASN A 82 7.25 1.28 -3.93
C ASN A 82 8.39 1.40 -4.95
N ALA A 83 9.17 2.47 -4.90
CA ALA A 83 10.31 2.68 -5.78
C ALA A 83 11.47 1.72 -5.49
N ASP A 84 11.56 1.16 -4.27
CA ASP A 84 12.64 0.28 -3.86
C ASP A 84 12.45 -1.16 -4.37
N ASP A 85 11.24 -1.55 -4.77
CA ASP A 85 10.97 -2.88 -5.33
C ASP A 85 11.37 -2.97 -6.81
N ASP A 86 12.17 -3.96 -7.16
CA ASP A 86 12.69 -4.14 -8.51
C ASP A 86 11.61 -4.49 -9.55
N THR A 87 10.44 -4.97 -9.12
CA THR A 87 9.33 -5.28 -10.01
C THR A 87 8.40 -4.08 -10.26
N SER A 88 8.65 -2.95 -9.59
CA SER A 88 7.81 -1.74 -9.70
C SER A 88 7.68 -1.21 -11.12
N GLU A 89 8.75 -1.26 -11.91
CA GLU A 89 8.70 -0.83 -13.31
C GLU A 89 7.72 -1.69 -14.12
N PHE A 90 7.75 -3.00 -13.91
CA PHE A 90 6.79 -3.91 -14.54
C PHE A 90 5.36 -3.62 -14.07
N MET A 91 5.14 -3.45 -12.77
CA MET A 91 3.80 -3.20 -12.21
C MET A 91 3.18 -1.89 -12.70
N ARG A 92 3.99 -0.89 -13.03
CA ARG A 92 3.54 0.40 -13.57
C ARG A 92 3.26 0.39 -15.07
N THR A 93 3.77 -0.62 -15.79
CA THR A 93 3.63 -0.70 -17.25
C THR A 93 2.15 -0.76 -17.63
N GLY A 94 1.72 0.15 -18.52
CA GLY A 94 0.34 0.21 -19.01
C GLY A 94 -0.65 0.93 -18.07
N PHE A 95 -0.23 1.39 -16.88
CA PHE A 95 -1.09 2.21 -16.03
C PHE A 95 -1.27 3.60 -16.61
N GLY A 96 -2.52 4.01 -16.84
CA GLY A 96 -2.86 5.26 -17.55
C GLY A 96 -3.13 6.46 -16.63
N GLY A 97 -3.17 6.27 -15.31
CA GLY A 97 -3.46 7.32 -14.33
C GLY A 97 -2.21 8.04 -13.81
N HIS A 98 -2.40 8.86 -12.77
CA HIS A 98 -1.30 9.49 -12.06
C HIS A 98 -0.49 8.45 -11.29
N GLN A 99 0.84 8.62 -11.23
CA GLN A 99 1.75 7.71 -10.54
C GLN A 99 2.54 8.47 -9.49
N THR A 100 2.48 8.01 -8.25
CA THR A 100 3.19 8.59 -7.10
C THR A 100 4.05 7.52 -6.46
N SER A 101 5.33 7.80 -6.28
CA SER A 101 6.30 6.87 -5.71
C SER A 101 6.47 7.08 -4.20
N TYR A 102 6.81 6.01 -3.49
CA TYR A 102 7.40 6.08 -2.16
C TYR A 102 8.61 5.16 -2.07
N GLY A 103 9.54 5.45 -1.18
CA GLY A 103 10.74 4.65 -1.01
C GLY A 103 11.67 5.18 0.08
N ILE A 104 12.64 4.35 0.44
CA ILE A 104 13.67 4.63 1.45
C ILE A 104 15.05 4.64 0.78
N GLU A 105 15.32 3.64 -0.07
CA GLU A 105 16.61 3.47 -0.73
C GLU A 105 16.74 4.29 -2.01
N ARG A 106 15.65 4.38 -2.78
CA ARG A 106 15.59 5.12 -4.04
C ARG A 106 14.86 6.44 -3.87
N ALA A 107 15.27 7.44 -4.64
CA ALA A 107 14.57 8.72 -4.68
C ALA A 107 13.10 8.52 -5.07
N ALA A 108 12.20 9.14 -4.33
CA ALA A 108 10.76 8.97 -4.46
C ALA A 108 10.02 10.27 -4.14
N ASP A 109 8.73 10.38 -4.53
CA ASP A 109 7.88 11.54 -4.22
C ASP A 109 7.61 11.65 -2.71
N TYR A 110 7.49 10.49 -2.02
CA TYR A 110 7.49 10.36 -0.56
C TYR A 110 8.74 9.57 -0.17
N HIS A 111 9.78 10.27 0.27
CA HIS A 111 11.08 9.67 0.55
C HIS A 111 11.34 9.58 2.06
N GLY A 112 11.61 8.37 2.53
CA GLY A 112 11.97 8.10 3.92
C GLY A 112 13.47 8.25 4.16
N THR A 113 13.86 9.13 5.09
CA THR A 113 15.25 9.37 5.45
C THR A 113 15.47 9.33 6.95
N ALA A 114 16.72 9.30 7.41
CA ALA A 114 17.11 9.36 8.82
C ALA A 114 16.41 8.31 9.71
N LEU A 115 16.31 7.07 9.22
CA LEU A 115 15.67 5.97 9.94
C LEU A 115 16.42 5.63 11.22
N ALA A 116 15.70 5.55 12.34
CA ALA A 116 16.26 5.20 13.64
C ALA A 116 15.27 4.31 14.42
N GLN A 117 15.71 3.14 14.83
CA GLN A 117 14.91 2.32 15.71
C GLN A 117 14.92 2.90 17.13
N PHE A 118 13.78 2.86 17.80
CA PHE A 118 13.67 3.23 19.20
C PHE A 118 13.09 2.09 20.04
N ARG A 119 13.45 2.08 21.31
CA ARG A 119 12.91 1.19 22.32
C ARG A 119 12.69 1.95 23.62
N SER A 120 11.50 1.82 24.18
CA SER A 120 11.16 2.29 25.52
C SER A 120 10.66 1.13 26.39
N GLU A 121 10.25 1.40 27.62
CA GLU A 121 9.66 0.37 28.49
C GLU A 121 8.32 -0.16 27.97
N THR A 122 7.61 0.63 27.18
CA THR A 122 6.23 0.33 26.73
C THR A 122 6.08 0.21 25.21
N ALA A 123 7.10 0.55 24.43
CA ALA A 123 7.01 0.58 22.97
C ALA A 123 8.34 0.28 22.30
N LEU A 124 8.25 -0.35 21.15
CA LEU A 124 9.32 -0.58 20.19
C LEU A 124 8.85 -0.08 18.83
N GLY A 125 9.73 0.57 18.09
CA GLY A 125 9.32 1.09 16.79
C GLY A 125 10.45 1.73 16.01
N ILE A 126 10.06 2.49 14.97
CA ILE A 126 10.97 3.21 14.11
C ILE A 126 10.54 4.67 13.96
N ASP A 127 11.51 5.59 14.06
CA ASP A 127 11.38 7.00 13.72
C ASP A 127 12.06 7.25 12.37
N PHE A 128 11.50 8.11 11.56
CA PHE A 128 12.12 8.55 10.32
C PHE A 128 11.59 9.93 9.89
N LEU A 129 12.23 10.54 8.88
CA LEU A 129 11.73 11.75 8.24
C LEU A 129 11.08 11.36 6.90
N CYS A 130 9.84 11.79 6.68
CA CYS A 130 9.17 11.73 5.38
C CYS A 130 9.39 13.04 4.65
N GLU A 131 10.14 13.01 3.55
CA GLU A 131 10.38 14.13 2.67
C GLU A 131 9.39 14.12 1.52
N HIS A 132 8.62 15.18 1.36
CA HIS A 132 7.62 15.34 0.30
C HIS A 132 7.37 16.81 -0.02
N GLY A 133 7.35 17.18 -1.33
CA GLY A 133 7.03 18.53 -1.78
C GLY A 133 7.94 19.61 -1.20
N GLY A 134 9.23 19.32 -0.96
CA GLY A 134 10.19 20.23 -0.35
C GLY A 134 10.04 20.42 1.17
N SER A 135 9.20 19.64 1.82
CA SER A 135 8.98 19.63 3.25
C SER A 135 9.44 18.32 3.87
N SER A 136 9.88 18.36 5.13
CA SER A 136 10.27 17.18 5.91
C SER A 136 9.35 17.04 7.13
N THR A 137 8.76 15.85 7.30
CA THR A 137 7.84 15.54 8.41
C THR A 137 8.42 14.41 9.24
N ALA A 138 8.54 14.60 10.56
CA ALA A 138 8.93 13.52 11.47
C ALA A 138 7.78 12.52 11.63
N VAL A 139 8.09 11.25 11.45
CA VAL A 139 7.14 10.14 11.54
C VAL A 139 7.62 9.15 12.60
N ARG A 140 6.72 8.70 13.44
CA ARG A 140 6.91 7.61 14.40
C ARG A 140 5.94 6.48 14.12
N VAL A 141 6.45 5.25 14.08
CA VAL A 141 5.64 4.03 13.91
C VAL A 141 5.93 3.08 15.06
N LEU A 142 4.87 2.58 15.70
CA LEU A 142 4.95 1.64 16.83
C LEU A 142 5.13 0.17 16.36
N SER A 143 6.01 0.00 15.39
CA SER A 143 6.43 -1.31 14.87
C SER A 143 7.88 -1.19 14.41
N PRO A 144 8.77 -2.12 14.76
CA PRO A 144 10.18 -2.05 14.42
C PRO A 144 10.44 -2.47 12.98
N GLY A 145 11.62 -2.10 12.48
CA GLY A 145 12.15 -2.53 11.18
C GLY A 145 11.84 -1.57 10.03
N GLU A 146 12.69 -1.60 9.03
CA GLU A 146 12.60 -0.73 7.84
C GLU A 146 11.31 -0.97 7.03
N PHE A 147 10.84 -2.22 7.00
CA PHE A 147 9.55 -2.54 6.37
C PHE A 147 8.38 -1.75 6.99
N SER A 148 8.43 -1.46 8.31
CA SER A 148 7.39 -0.65 8.96
C SER A 148 7.45 0.82 8.52
N ALA A 149 8.65 1.35 8.24
CA ALA A 149 8.79 2.68 7.66
C ALA A 149 8.28 2.71 6.19
N SER A 150 8.58 1.67 5.41
CA SER A 150 8.08 1.53 4.04
C SER A 150 6.55 1.43 4.00
N ASP A 151 5.95 0.60 4.86
CA ASP A 151 4.48 0.49 5.00
C ASP A 151 3.83 1.83 5.40
N ALA A 152 4.47 2.56 6.33
CA ALA A 152 4.01 3.88 6.76
C ALA A 152 4.11 4.93 5.63
N LEU A 153 5.18 4.92 4.84
CA LEU A 153 5.31 5.78 3.66
C LEU A 153 4.22 5.50 2.64
N CYS A 154 3.92 4.22 2.38
CA CYS A 154 2.81 3.82 1.53
C CYS A 154 1.47 4.38 2.06
N ALA A 155 1.22 4.24 3.35
CA ALA A 155 0.00 4.76 3.98
C ALA A 155 -0.08 6.29 3.91
N ILE A 156 1.04 7.01 4.14
CA ILE A 156 1.11 8.47 4.02
C ILE A 156 0.83 8.91 2.58
N ALA A 157 1.44 8.25 1.59
CA ALA A 157 1.22 8.55 0.17
C ALA A 157 -0.24 8.28 -0.26
N LEU A 158 -0.81 7.14 0.19
CA LEU A 158 -2.24 6.83 -0.02
C LEU A 158 -3.15 7.91 0.57
N CYS A 159 -2.88 8.35 1.80
CA CYS A 159 -3.63 9.44 2.44
C CYS A 159 -3.47 10.76 1.66
N GLY A 160 -2.28 11.02 1.13
CA GLY A 160 -1.98 12.18 0.28
C GLY A 160 -2.85 12.27 -0.96
N ALA A 161 -3.14 11.13 -1.60
CA ALA A 161 -4.05 11.04 -2.75
C ALA A 161 -5.49 11.52 -2.44
N PHE A 162 -5.85 11.56 -1.15
CA PHE A 162 -7.14 12.08 -0.66
C PHE A 162 -7.00 13.44 0.06
N GLY A 163 -5.87 14.13 -0.08
CA GLY A 163 -5.66 15.48 0.45
C GLY A 163 -5.25 15.54 1.93
N VAL A 164 -4.91 14.40 2.55
CA VAL A 164 -4.36 14.37 3.92
C VAL A 164 -2.87 14.67 3.85
N SER A 165 -2.42 15.67 4.60
CA SER A 165 -1.01 16.03 4.63
C SER A 165 -0.15 14.98 5.35
N PRO A 166 1.16 14.85 5.03
CA PRO A 166 2.07 13.96 5.75
C PRO A 166 2.08 14.21 7.27
N ALA A 167 1.96 15.46 7.71
CA ALA A 167 1.91 15.79 9.13
C ALA A 167 0.66 15.24 9.84
N GLN A 168 -0.51 15.30 9.20
CA GLN A 168 -1.75 14.72 9.73
C GLN A 168 -1.67 13.19 9.79
N ALA A 169 -1.16 12.56 8.73
CA ALA A 169 -0.96 11.10 8.70
C ALA A 169 0.03 10.65 9.79
N ALA A 170 1.15 11.35 9.96
CA ALA A 170 2.16 11.05 10.99
C ALA A 170 1.60 11.12 12.42
N GLN A 171 0.74 12.11 12.72
CA GLN A 171 0.06 12.20 14.02
C GLN A 171 -0.78 10.96 14.32
N THR A 172 -1.49 10.43 13.32
CA THR A 172 -2.32 9.22 13.47
C THR A 172 -1.45 7.99 13.64
N LEU A 173 -0.41 7.82 12.82
CA LEU A 173 0.51 6.68 12.87
C LEU A 173 1.20 6.54 14.23
N ALA A 174 1.57 7.65 14.87
CA ALA A 174 2.22 7.65 16.18
C ALA A 174 1.38 7.00 17.30
N HIS A 175 0.08 6.83 17.08
CA HIS A 175 -0.87 6.25 18.04
C HIS A 175 -1.58 5.00 17.52
N THR A 176 -1.21 4.53 16.34
CA THR A 176 -1.86 3.37 15.71
C THR A 176 -0.97 2.13 15.85
N PRO A 177 -1.25 1.21 16.80
CA PRO A 177 -0.52 -0.04 16.90
C PRO A 177 -0.89 -0.96 15.74
N VAL A 178 0.12 -1.60 15.15
CA VAL A 178 -0.10 -2.65 14.14
C VAL A 178 -0.37 -3.96 14.87
N GLN A 179 -1.62 -4.43 14.84
CA GLN A 179 -2.00 -5.69 15.48
C GLN A 179 -1.55 -6.90 14.65
N GLY A 180 -1.11 -7.97 15.32
CA GLY A 180 -0.84 -9.28 14.69
C GLY A 180 0.52 -9.43 14.02
N ARG A 181 1.47 -8.53 14.23
CA ARG A 181 2.84 -8.61 13.72
C ARG A 181 3.88 -8.60 14.85
N PHE A 182 3.74 -9.54 15.81
CA PHE A 182 4.72 -9.78 16.89
C PHE A 182 5.19 -11.22 16.87
#